data_d9f8a56a6d2c4f3fca0f1118a43e6afe
#
_entry.id   d9f8a56a6d2c4f3fca0f1118a43e6afe
#
_cell.length_a   1.000
_cell.length_b   1.000
_cell.length_c   1.000
_cell.angle_alpha   90.00
_cell.angle_beta   90.00
_cell.angle_gamma   90.00
#
_symmetry.space_group_name_H-M   'P 1'
#
loop_
_entity.id
_entity.type
_entity.pdbx_description
1 polymer ?
#
loop_
_entity_poly.entity_id
_entity_poly.type
_entity_poly.pdbx_seq_one_letter_code
_entity_poly.pdbx_strand_id
1 'polypeptide(L)'
;GRFSVSILSEDTRREVITDLGFRSGRDTNKLTDVDYYMLDGLPVLREECSGVFTCDIRSMTDAGTHFVILAEVKESANGSEVAPMTYKYYHEVIKGGAPKNAPTYVPEEVVAAEERYVCDICGYVYEGDVTKEPEDFRCPMCGVLKSYFKKK
;
A
#
# COMPACT_ATOMS: atom_id res chain seq x y z
N GLY A 1 13.29 -11.16 16.66
CA GLY A 1 12.22 -10.17 16.45
C GLY A 1 10.91 -10.84 16.09
N ARG A 2 9.84 -10.06 16.14
CA ARG A 2 8.47 -10.50 15.83
C ARG A 2 7.80 -9.47 14.93
N PHE A 3 6.86 -9.90 14.11
CA PHE A 3 6.01 -9.03 13.32
C PHE A 3 4.64 -9.67 13.08
N SER A 4 3.69 -8.84 12.68
CA SER A 4 2.38 -9.27 12.21
C SER A 4 2.21 -8.97 10.73
N VAL A 5 1.33 -9.72 10.08
CA VAL A 5 0.93 -9.52 8.69
C VAL A 5 -0.58 -9.49 8.64
N SER A 6 -1.13 -8.49 7.95
CA SER A 6 -2.53 -8.42 7.58
C SER A 6 -2.62 -8.46 6.05
N ILE A 7 -3.27 -9.49 5.52
CA ILE A 7 -3.46 -9.66 4.08
C ILE A 7 -4.67 -8.83 3.68
N LEU A 8 -4.46 -7.73 2.97
CA LEU A 8 -5.54 -6.83 2.57
C LEU A 8 -6.56 -7.56 1.69
N SER A 9 -7.84 -7.23 1.87
CA SER A 9 -8.94 -7.71 1.01
C SER A 9 -9.24 -6.71 -0.10
N GLU A 10 -10.02 -7.12 -1.09
CA GLU A 10 -10.47 -6.22 -2.16
C GLU A 10 -11.36 -5.07 -1.65
N ASP A 11 -11.96 -5.23 -0.46
CA ASP A 11 -12.76 -4.21 0.22
C ASP A 11 -11.95 -3.26 1.09
N THR A 12 -10.63 -3.47 1.21
CA THR A 12 -9.78 -2.59 2.01
C THR A 12 -9.88 -1.15 1.54
N ARG A 13 -10.17 -0.24 2.45
CA ARG A 13 -10.25 1.19 2.16
C ARG A 13 -8.88 1.72 1.70
N ARG A 14 -8.89 2.62 0.74
CA ARG A 14 -7.66 3.22 0.19
C ARG A 14 -6.83 3.94 1.25
N GLU A 15 -7.50 4.52 2.24
CA GLU A 15 -6.88 5.23 3.37
C GLU A 15 -5.94 4.30 4.14
N VAL A 16 -6.31 3.04 4.36
CA VAL A 16 -5.45 2.04 5.02
C VAL A 16 -4.16 1.82 4.24
N ILE A 17 -4.25 1.71 2.91
CA ILE A 17 -3.07 1.56 2.05
C ILE A 17 -2.20 2.82 2.12
N THR A 18 -2.82 4.01 2.12
CA THR A 18 -2.11 5.29 2.22
C THR A 18 -1.39 5.42 3.56
N ASP A 19 -2.10 5.18 4.66
CA ASP A 19 -1.58 5.44 6.01
C ASP A 19 -0.50 4.42 6.39
N LEU A 20 -0.66 3.16 5.99
CA LEU A 20 0.33 2.12 6.29
C LEU A 20 1.45 2.05 5.26
N GLY A 21 1.17 2.31 3.97
CA GLY A 21 2.10 2.11 2.87
C GLY A 21 2.92 3.35 2.49
N PHE A 22 2.32 4.55 2.48
CA PHE A 22 2.97 5.75 1.93
C PHE A 22 3.49 6.73 2.98
N ARG A 23 3.22 6.50 4.26
CA ARG A 23 3.78 7.28 5.37
C ARG A 23 4.91 6.52 6.06
N SER A 24 5.90 7.24 6.57
CA SER A 24 6.97 6.65 7.36
C SER A 24 6.53 6.46 8.82
N GLY A 25 6.73 5.26 9.37
CA GLY A 25 6.54 5.03 10.81
C GLY A 25 7.55 5.73 11.71
N ARG A 26 8.58 6.40 11.14
CA ARG A 26 9.51 7.25 11.88
C ARG A 26 8.90 8.60 12.23
N ASP A 27 7.99 9.09 11.39
CA ASP A 27 7.45 10.44 11.46
C ASP A 27 6.02 10.46 12.02
N THR A 28 5.31 9.33 11.92
CA THR A 28 3.91 9.23 12.34
C THR A 28 3.61 7.91 13.05
N ASN A 29 2.68 7.95 14.00
CA ASN A 29 2.09 6.71 14.52
C ASN A 29 1.06 6.20 13.52
N LYS A 30 1.43 5.20 12.73
CA LYS A 30 0.59 4.60 11.68
C LYS A 30 -0.69 3.93 12.20
N LEU A 31 -0.76 3.62 13.49
CA LEU A 31 -1.92 2.95 14.08
C LEU A 31 -3.02 3.92 14.54
N THR A 32 -2.81 5.23 14.41
CA THR A 32 -3.78 6.23 14.89
C THR A 32 -5.07 6.22 14.08
N ASP A 33 -4.97 5.98 12.77
CA ASP A 33 -6.07 6.16 11.81
C ASP A 33 -6.60 4.84 11.24
N VAL A 34 -6.13 3.70 11.78
CA VAL A 34 -6.56 2.36 11.36
C VAL A 34 -7.22 1.60 12.51
N ASP A 35 -8.27 0.85 12.21
CA ASP A 35 -8.87 -0.05 13.20
C ASP A 35 -8.06 -1.35 13.29
N TYR A 36 -7.57 -1.62 14.49
CA TYR A 36 -6.74 -2.80 14.75
C TYR A 36 -7.11 -3.47 16.09
N TYR A 37 -6.66 -4.69 16.25
CA TYR A 37 -6.65 -5.38 17.53
C TYR A 37 -5.32 -6.07 17.76
N MET A 38 -5.10 -6.54 18.99
CA MET A 38 -3.86 -7.26 19.32
C MET A 38 -4.07 -8.76 19.16
N LEU A 39 -3.24 -9.39 18.32
CA LEU A 39 -3.12 -10.84 18.18
C LEU A 39 -1.72 -11.23 18.65
N ASP A 40 -1.62 -12.12 19.62
CA ASP A 40 -0.34 -12.54 20.22
C ASP A 40 0.58 -11.36 20.58
N GLY A 41 -0.02 -10.25 21.09
CA GLY A 41 0.70 -9.05 21.50
C GLY A 41 1.19 -8.15 20.35
N LEU A 42 0.78 -8.40 19.11
CA LEU A 42 1.11 -7.59 17.94
C LEU A 42 -0.17 -7.00 17.29
N PRO A 43 -0.12 -5.76 16.76
CA PRO A 43 -1.27 -5.16 16.10
C PRO A 43 -1.55 -5.83 14.76
N VAL A 44 -2.82 -6.14 14.48
CA VAL A 44 -3.33 -6.63 13.19
C VAL A 44 -4.60 -5.87 12.83
N LEU A 45 -4.87 -5.68 11.56
CA LEU A 45 -6.09 -5.02 11.09
C LEU A 45 -7.33 -5.83 11.48
N ARG A 46 -8.42 -5.15 11.85
CA ARG A 46 -9.65 -5.81 12.32
C ARG A 46 -10.50 -6.35 11.17
N GLU A 47 -10.91 -5.52 10.24
CA GLU A 47 -11.95 -5.89 9.26
C GLU A 47 -11.52 -5.77 7.81
N GLU A 48 -10.42 -5.10 7.54
CA GLU A 48 -10.00 -4.76 6.18
C GLU A 48 -8.94 -5.71 5.63
N CYS A 49 -9.04 -6.99 5.98
CA CYS A 49 -8.10 -8.01 5.53
C CYS A 49 -8.78 -9.37 5.38
N SER A 50 -8.28 -10.18 4.48
CA SER A 50 -8.73 -11.57 4.27
C SER A 50 -8.19 -12.52 5.33
N GLY A 51 -7.12 -12.15 6.00
CA GLY A 51 -6.53 -12.93 7.08
C GLY A 51 -5.36 -12.20 7.72
N VAL A 52 -5.04 -12.62 8.94
CA VAL A 52 -3.94 -12.07 9.74
C VAL A 52 -3.11 -13.18 10.37
N PHE A 53 -1.83 -12.92 10.57
CA PHE A 53 -0.97 -13.83 11.33
C PHE A 53 0.19 -13.10 11.99
N THR A 54 0.73 -13.71 13.04
CA THR A 54 1.92 -13.25 13.75
C THR A 54 3.08 -14.20 13.51
N CYS A 55 4.29 -13.66 13.51
CA CYS A 55 5.49 -14.40 13.19
C CYS A 55 6.64 -14.11 14.15
N ASP A 56 7.40 -15.16 14.46
CA ASP A 56 8.72 -15.06 15.06
C ASP A 56 9.80 -15.16 13.97
N ILE A 57 10.71 -14.17 13.90
CA ILE A 57 11.79 -14.16 12.94
C ILE A 57 12.81 -15.25 13.32
N ARG A 58 13.12 -16.16 12.40
CA ARG A 58 14.14 -17.19 12.53
C ARG A 58 15.49 -16.75 11.95
N SER A 59 15.45 -16.10 10.78
CA SER A 59 16.64 -15.50 10.19
C SER A 59 16.28 -14.30 9.32
N MET A 60 17.27 -13.44 9.12
CA MET A 60 17.20 -12.28 8.23
C MET A 60 18.47 -12.23 7.40
N THR A 61 18.32 -12.13 6.08
CA THR A 61 19.44 -12.00 5.14
C THR A 61 19.32 -10.67 4.41
N ASP A 62 20.37 -9.88 4.43
CA ASP A 62 20.46 -8.62 3.69
C ASP A 62 20.64 -8.94 2.19
N ALA A 63 19.70 -8.44 1.37
CA ALA A 63 19.72 -8.54 -0.08
C ALA A 63 20.02 -7.18 -0.75
N GLY A 64 20.62 -6.24 -0.01
CA GLY A 64 21.03 -4.92 -0.48
C GLY A 64 19.91 -3.88 -0.36
N THR A 65 18.86 -3.98 -1.14
CA THR A 65 17.71 -3.05 -1.09
C THR A 65 16.59 -3.53 -0.16
N HIS A 66 16.58 -4.80 0.19
CA HIS A 66 15.54 -5.46 0.98
C HIS A 66 16.15 -6.53 1.87
N PHE A 67 15.38 -6.98 2.87
CA PHE A 67 15.71 -8.15 3.65
C PHE A 67 14.87 -9.35 3.23
N VAL A 68 15.50 -10.52 3.13
CA VAL A 68 14.77 -11.79 3.07
C VAL A 68 14.62 -12.30 4.50
N ILE A 69 13.38 -12.44 4.93
CA ILE A 69 13.04 -12.85 6.31
C ILE A 69 12.45 -14.26 6.27
N LEU A 70 13.08 -15.18 6.98
CA LEU A 70 12.48 -16.47 7.29
C LEU A 70 11.88 -16.39 8.69
N ALA A 71 10.59 -16.69 8.78
CA ALA A 71 9.85 -16.59 10.04
C ALA A 71 8.92 -17.78 10.22
N GLU A 72 8.64 -18.11 11.47
CA GLU A 72 7.67 -19.11 11.87
C GLU A 72 6.35 -18.44 12.22
N VAL A 73 5.24 -18.90 11.63
CA VAL A 73 3.91 -18.45 11.99
C VAL A 73 3.53 -18.97 13.37
N LYS A 74 3.07 -18.09 14.26
CA LYS A 74 2.71 -18.42 15.64
C LYS A 74 1.20 -18.49 15.82
N GLU A 75 0.50 -17.44 15.45
CA GLU A 75 -0.95 -17.38 15.52
C GLU A 75 -1.50 -16.83 14.21
N SER A 76 -2.71 -17.22 13.88
CA SER A 76 -3.44 -16.72 12.72
C SER A 76 -4.93 -16.63 13.02
N ALA A 77 -5.60 -15.71 12.32
CA ALA A 77 -7.05 -15.59 12.34
C ALA A 77 -7.57 -15.28 10.94
N ASN A 78 -8.77 -15.76 10.66
CA ASN A 78 -9.47 -15.37 9.43
C ASN A 78 -9.93 -13.92 9.55
N GLY A 79 -9.84 -13.20 8.45
CA GLY A 79 -10.43 -11.88 8.30
C GLY A 79 -11.79 -11.95 7.61
N SER A 80 -12.04 -11.05 6.68
CA SER A 80 -13.26 -11.04 5.87
C SER A 80 -13.25 -12.21 4.87
N GLU A 81 -14.45 -12.60 4.43
CA GLU A 81 -14.63 -13.60 3.37
C GLU A 81 -14.35 -13.05 1.96
N VAL A 82 -14.01 -11.77 1.86
CA VAL A 82 -13.68 -11.08 0.61
C VAL A 82 -12.31 -11.55 0.12
N ALA A 83 -12.19 -11.67 -1.19
CA ALA A 83 -10.95 -12.10 -1.84
C ALA A 83 -9.76 -11.23 -1.43
N PRO A 84 -8.56 -11.80 -1.27
CA PRO A 84 -7.36 -11.02 -0.98
C PRO A 84 -7.03 -10.09 -2.15
N MET A 85 -6.62 -8.87 -1.82
CA MET A 85 -6.20 -7.88 -2.79
C MET A 85 -4.90 -8.32 -3.46
N THR A 86 -4.98 -8.67 -4.72
CA THR A 86 -3.80 -8.97 -5.53
C THR A 86 -3.16 -7.70 -6.09
N TYR A 87 -1.88 -7.75 -6.50
CA TYR A 87 -1.26 -6.65 -7.24
C TYR A 87 -2.01 -6.33 -8.54
N LYS A 88 -2.55 -7.35 -9.21
CA LYS A 88 -3.36 -7.15 -10.41
C LYS A 88 -4.60 -6.30 -10.08
N TYR A 89 -5.36 -6.67 -9.04
CA TYR A 89 -6.52 -5.91 -8.60
C TYR A 89 -6.15 -4.47 -8.21
N TYR A 90 -5.07 -4.31 -7.45
CA TYR A 90 -4.58 -3.01 -7.01
C TYR A 90 -4.24 -2.09 -8.20
N HIS A 91 -3.59 -2.59 -9.25
CA HIS A 91 -3.22 -1.79 -10.42
C HIS A 91 -4.38 -1.56 -11.38
N GLU A 92 -5.21 -2.55 -11.65
CA GLU A 92 -6.26 -2.47 -12.67
C GLU A 92 -7.56 -1.86 -12.15
N VAL A 93 -7.93 -2.13 -10.90
CA VAL A 93 -9.22 -1.70 -10.31
C VAL A 93 -9.03 -0.48 -9.41
N ILE A 94 -8.10 -0.56 -8.46
CA ILE A 94 -7.80 0.56 -7.55
C ILE A 94 -7.00 1.65 -8.25
N LYS A 95 -6.31 1.31 -9.38
CA LYS A 95 -5.42 2.21 -10.14
C LYS A 95 -4.26 2.75 -9.31
N GLY A 96 -3.81 1.96 -8.34
CA GLY A 96 -2.64 2.26 -7.55
C GLY A 96 -1.35 2.05 -8.32
N GLY A 97 -0.36 2.90 -8.09
CA GLY A 97 1.00 2.74 -8.62
C GLY A 97 1.94 2.12 -7.59
N ALA A 98 3.03 1.55 -8.04
CA ALA A 98 4.13 1.14 -7.17
C ALA A 98 5.17 2.27 -7.09
N PRO A 99 5.73 2.56 -5.90
CA PRO A 99 6.88 3.47 -5.79
C PRO A 99 8.03 2.99 -6.68
N LYS A 100 8.81 3.92 -7.26
CA LYS A 100 9.92 3.58 -8.18
C LYS A 100 10.94 2.60 -7.59
N ASN A 101 11.05 2.56 -6.28
CA ASN A 101 11.97 1.67 -5.55
C ASN A 101 11.33 0.32 -5.18
N ALA A 102 10.07 0.09 -5.53
CA ALA A 102 9.42 -1.19 -5.24
C ALA A 102 9.87 -2.27 -6.22
N PRO A 103 10.08 -3.51 -5.77
CA PRO A 103 10.43 -4.63 -6.65
C PRO A 103 9.38 -4.90 -7.74
N THR A 104 8.16 -4.43 -7.54
CA THR A 104 7.02 -4.58 -8.44
C THR A 104 6.79 -3.34 -9.32
N TYR A 105 7.73 -2.37 -9.31
CA TYR A 105 7.65 -1.22 -10.21
C TYR A 105 7.78 -1.66 -11.67
N VAL A 106 6.77 -1.37 -12.47
CA VAL A 106 6.80 -1.58 -13.92
C VAL A 106 7.03 -0.21 -14.57
N PRO A 107 8.13 0.00 -15.31
CA PRO A 107 8.34 1.24 -16.06
C PRO A 107 7.25 1.42 -17.12
N GLU A 108 6.77 2.64 -17.26
CA GLU A 108 5.62 3.00 -18.12
C GLU A 108 5.86 2.94 -19.64
N GLU A 109 6.92 2.33 -20.13
CA GLU A 109 7.26 2.31 -21.57
C GLU A 109 6.33 1.46 -22.46
N VAL A 110 5.27 0.87 -21.92
CA VAL A 110 4.45 -0.13 -22.65
C VAL A 110 3.03 0.33 -23.00
N VAL A 111 2.60 1.54 -22.65
CA VAL A 111 1.23 1.97 -23.04
C VAL A 111 1.27 3.26 -23.82
N ALA A 112 0.97 3.13 -25.11
CA ALA A 112 0.95 4.22 -26.10
C ALA A 112 -0.01 5.37 -25.72
N ALA A 113 0.52 6.59 -25.75
CA ALA A 113 -0.04 7.87 -26.18
C ALA A 113 -1.49 8.21 -25.77
N GLU A 114 -1.71 8.51 -24.50
CA GLU A 114 -2.62 9.59 -24.10
C GLU A 114 -1.93 10.42 -23.01
N GLU A 115 -2.05 11.76 -23.06
CA GLU A 115 -1.47 12.65 -22.05
C GLU A 115 -1.99 12.29 -20.67
N ARG A 116 -1.13 11.72 -19.83
CA ARG A 116 -1.50 11.26 -18.49
C ARG A 116 -0.74 12.06 -17.44
N TYR A 117 -1.43 12.32 -16.34
CA TYR A 117 -0.81 12.91 -15.17
C TYR A 117 -0.59 11.82 -14.09
N VAL A 118 0.64 11.70 -13.62
CA VAL A 118 1.03 10.68 -12.64
C VAL A 118 1.49 11.35 -11.37
N CYS A 119 0.97 10.90 -10.22
CA CYS A 119 1.42 11.36 -8.91
C CYS A 119 2.84 10.85 -8.62
N ASP A 120 3.79 11.76 -8.43
CA ASP A 120 5.20 11.43 -8.16
C ASP A 120 5.42 10.70 -6.82
N ILE A 121 4.44 10.73 -5.92
CA ILE A 121 4.56 10.10 -4.60
C ILE A 121 4.10 8.63 -4.63
N CYS A 122 2.92 8.36 -5.18
CA CYS A 122 2.32 7.03 -5.11
C CYS A 122 2.12 6.35 -6.48
N GLY A 123 2.45 7.03 -7.59
CA GLY A 123 2.29 6.49 -8.93
C GLY A 123 0.83 6.45 -9.44
N TYR A 124 -0.13 7.02 -8.71
CA TYR A 124 -1.53 7.08 -9.16
C TYR A 124 -1.63 7.80 -10.50
N VAL A 125 -2.28 7.16 -11.48
CA VAL A 125 -2.54 7.73 -12.80
C VAL A 125 -3.88 8.44 -12.79
N TYR A 126 -3.86 9.76 -13.05
CA TYR A 126 -5.05 10.58 -13.18
C TYR A 126 -5.55 10.55 -14.62
N GLU A 127 -6.81 10.15 -14.80
CA GLU A 127 -7.45 10.15 -16.12
C GLU A 127 -8.04 11.54 -16.40
N GLY A 128 -7.28 12.38 -17.08
CA GLY A 128 -7.69 13.74 -17.42
C GLY A 128 -6.54 14.74 -17.27
N ASP A 129 -6.88 16.01 -17.33
CA ASP A 129 -5.94 17.12 -17.15
C ASP A 129 -6.03 17.67 -15.72
N VAL A 130 -5.10 17.23 -14.88
CA VAL A 130 -5.05 17.63 -13.45
C VAL A 130 -4.84 19.15 -13.28
N THR A 131 -4.36 19.85 -14.30
CA THR A 131 -4.18 21.31 -14.23
C THR A 131 -5.50 22.07 -14.17
N LYS A 132 -6.58 21.45 -14.64
CA LYS A 132 -7.96 22.00 -14.62
C LYS A 132 -8.65 21.79 -13.28
N GLU A 133 -8.09 20.93 -12.42
CA GLU A 133 -8.64 20.70 -11.09
C GLU A 133 -8.40 21.91 -10.17
N PRO A 134 -9.23 22.11 -9.12
CA PRO A 134 -9.05 23.17 -8.13
C PRO A 134 -7.66 23.15 -7.48
N GLU A 135 -7.20 24.29 -6.94
CA GLU A 135 -5.89 24.39 -6.31
C GLU A 135 -5.71 23.47 -5.08
N ASP A 136 -6.81 23.18 -4.41
CA ASP A 136 -6.87 22.28 -3.25
C ASP A 136 -7.09 20.80 -3.62
N PHE A 137 -7.11 20.46 -4.93
CA PHE A 137 -7.22 19.08 -5.38
C PHE A 137 -6.08 18.23 -4.80
N ARG A 138 -6.47 17.08 -4.29
CA ARG A 138 -5.57 16.12 -3.68
C ARG A 138 -5.59 14.79 -4.41
N CYS A 139 -4.44 14.15 -4.45
CA CYS A 139 -4.34 12.79 -4.98
C CYS A 139 -5.31 11.87 -4.22
N PRO A 140 -6.25 11.18 -4.93
CA PRO A 140 -7.20 10.29 -4.27
C PRO A 140 -6.55 9.10 -3.57
N MET A 141 -5.28 8.81 -3.90
CA MET A 141 -4.56 7.67 -3.35
C MET A 141 -3.73 8.05 -2.12
N CYS A 142 -2.99 9.16 -2.15
CA CYS A 142 -2.05 9.49 -1.08
C CYS A 142 -2.27 10.90 -0.47
N GLY A 143 -3.32 11.62 -0.87
CA GLY A 143 -3.71 12.89 -0.28
C GLY A 143 -2.81 14.09 -0.59
N VAL A 144 -1.71 13.94 -1.34
CA VAL A 144 -0.84 15.06 -1.71
C VAL A 144 -1.50 16.01 -2.69
N LEU A 145 -1.08 17.27 -2.72
CA LEU A 145 -1.62 18.30 -3.60
C LEU A 145 -1.36 17.98 -5.08
N LYS A 146 -2.15 18.58 -6.00
CA LYS A 146 -2.01 18.43 -7.45
C LYS A 146 -0.62 18.77 -7.99
N SER A 147 0.15 19.61 -7.29
CA SER A 147 1.53 19.98 -7.65
C SER A 147 2.50 18.79 -7.73
N TYR A 148 2.15 17.67 -7.13
CA TYR A 148 2.92 16.43 -7.20
C TYR A 148 2.58 15.56 -8.42
N PHE A 149 1.64 15.98 -9.26
CA PHE A 149 1.36 15.29 -10.51
C PHE A 149 2.27 15.79 -11.62
N LYS A 150 2.85 14.87 -12.37
CA LYS A 150 3.66 15.12 -13.54
C LYS A 150 2.98 14.62 -14.79
N LYS A 151 3.00 15.42 -15.86
CA LYS A 151 2.58 14.98 -17.18
C LYS A 151 3.61 13.99 -17.73
N LYS A 152 3.14 12.86 -18.22
CA LYS A 152 3.96 11.84 -18.84
C LYS A 152 3.40 11.42 -20.18
#